data_d110e3829dae168acd709154fb8cb7af
#
_entry.id   d110e3829dae168acd709154fb8cb7af
#
_cell.length_a   1.000
_cell.length_b   1.000
_cell.length_c   1.000
_cell.angle_alpha   90.00
_cell.angle_beta   90.00
_cell.angle_gamma   90.00
#
_symmetry.space_group_name_H-M   'P 1'
#
loop_
_entity.id
_entity.type
_entity.pdbx_description
1 polymer ?
#
loop_
_entity_poly.entity_id
_entity_poly.type
_entity_poly.pdbx_seq_one_letter_code
_entity_poly.pdbx_strand_id
1 'polypeptide(L)'
;MKRYQRDILICLVVALTTIGVVYHFLQRMHNEQVVHHTEIYAILDESSDGVLVIHRPALFAQLMLKDSIRRNTFHHFIPDHFLSLLPYFPDNGTIHFSFHPQGIVCYAKLDQRKAIQLEKRVLRPILGGDFPAQTIAWKQVHCRYYPTHQNGYIGCYQYDNIWIASNSKHLLEQTLQRQLTGQTPSLTPFQQAFATLDQQSVANIMLPTESLHMELTLPDSTQWHLPTGWLTADLFIESQQLCCIGSWPYQAQLDSIYQPFADTLASRLSGLIPSLQYQTQVDPGEERVYWTICYH
;
A
#
# COMPACT_ATOMS: atom_id res chain seq x y z
N MET A 1 41.10 -45.49 -13.61
CA MET A 1 41.18 -44.01 -13.68
C MET A 1 40.02 -43.37 -14.47
N LYS A 2 39.64 -43.85 -15.66
CA LYS A 2 38.60 -43.21 -16.47
C LYS A 2 37.18 -43.08 -15.84
N ARG A 3 36.78 -44.02 -14.99
CA ARG A 3 35.45 -44.06 -14.39
C ARG A 3 35.30 -42.96 -13.31
N TYR A 4 36.27 -42.82 -12.45
CA TYR A 4 36.31 -41.79 -11.38
C TYR A 4 36.35 -40.36 -11.95
N GLN A 5 37.08 -40.12 -13.03
CA GLN A 5 37.10 -38.81 -13.69
C GLN A 5 35.75 -38.44 -14.31
N ARG A 6 35.00 -39.40 -14.85
CA ARG A 6 33.66 -39.19 -15.37
C ARG A 6 32.67 -38.85 -14.26
N ASP A 7 32.76 -39.52 -13.12
CA ASP A 7 31.85 -39.28 -12.00
C ASP A 7 32.09 -37.91 -11.37
N ILE A 8 33.35 -37.48 -11.25
CA ILE A 8 33.70 -36.12 -10.83
C ILE A 8 33.16 -35.08 -11.83
N LEU A 9 33.30 -35.32 -13.13
CA LEU A 9 32.80 -34.41 -14.15
C LEU A 9 31.26 -34.24 -14.07
N ILE A 10 30.54 -35.34 -13.88
CA ILE A 10 29.09 -35.33 -13.71
C ILE A 10 28.68 -34.53 -12.45
N CYS A 11 29.33 -34.76 -11.31
CA CYS A 11 29.08 -34.02 -10.10
C CYS A 11 29.34 -32.50 -10.28
N LEU A 12 30.39 -32.14 -10.98
CA LEU A 12 30.73 -30.74 -11.25
C LEU A 12 29.71 -30.07 -12.17
N VAL A 13 29.25 -30.77 -13.22
CA VAL A 13 28.19 -30.26 -14.10
C VAL A 13 26.88 -30.08 -13.34
N VAL A 14 26.48 -31.05 -12.51
CA VAL A 14 25.26 -30.92 -11.67
C VAL A 14 25.38 -29.76 -10.70
N ALA A 15 26.52 -29.60 -10.04
CA ALA A 15 26.72 -28.47 -9.11
C ALA A 15 26.63 -27.11 -9.83
N LEU A 16 27.28 -26.98 -10.99
CA LEU A 16 27.23 -25.73 -11.78
C LEU A 16 25.84 -25.41 -12.29
N THR A 17 25.10 -26.43 -12.76
CA THR A 17 23.71 -26.22 -13.20
C THR A 17 22.78 -25.79 -12.05
N THR A 18 22.94 -26.44 -10.88
CA THR A 18 22.16 -26.08 -9.69
C THR A 18 22.44 -24.64 -9.24
N ILE A 19 23.72 -24.24 -9.16
CA ILE A 19 24.11 -22.85 -8.83
C ILE A 19 23.54 -21.87 -9.86
N GLY A 20 23.62 -22.18 -11.14
CA GLY A 20 23.07 -21.35 -12.21
C GLY A 20 21.56 -21.15 -12.11
N VAL A 21 20.82 -22.22 -11.82
CA VAL A 21 19.35 -22.16 -11.63
C VAL A 21 19.00 -21.34 -10.39
N VAL A 22 19.68 -21.56 -9.25
CA VAL A 22 19.45 -20.80 -8.02
C VAL A 22 19.77 -19.32 -8.22
N TYR A 23 20.91 -19.01 -8.84
CA TYR A 23 21.29 -17.64 -9.15
C TYR A 23 20.26 -16.93 -10.06
N HIS A 24 19.83 -17.60 -11.12
CA HIS A 24 18.82 -17.06 -12.03
C HIS A 24 17.48 -16.84 -11.31
N PHE A 25 17.08 -17.77 -10.44
CA PHE A 25 15.86 -17.63 -9.64
C PHE A 25 15.93 -16.46 -8.67
N LEU A 26 17.04 -16.32 -7.94
CA LEU A 26 17.26 -15.20 -7.02
C LEU A 26 17.31 -13.85 -7.75
N GLN A 27 18.00 -13.80 -8.88
CA GLN A 27 18.07 -12.59 -9.71
C GLN A 27 16.68 -12.22 -10.27
N ARG A 28 15.91 -13.21 -10.68
CA ARG A 28 14.54 -12.98 -11.15
C ARG A 28 13.64 -12.47 -10.03
N MET A 29 13.70 -13.08 -8.84
CA MET A 29 12.95 -12.57 -7.67
C MET A 29 13.32 -11.14 -7.31
N HIS A 30 14.62 -10.84 -7.28
CA HIS A 30 15.11 -9.48 -6.99
C HIS A 30 14.62 -8.48 -8.03
N ASN A 31 14.76 -8.80 -9.31
CA ASN A 31 14.28 -7.93 -10.41
C ASN A 31 12.75 -7.78 -10.37
N GLU A 32 12.01 -8.86 -10.10
CA GLU A 32 10.55 -8.77 -9.98
C GLU A 32 10.14 -7.89 -8.81
N GLN A 33 10.81 -7.94 -7.67
CA GLN A 33 10.52 -7.06 -6.53
C GLN A 33 10.82 -5.59 -6.84
N VAL A 34 11.97 -5.30 -7.42
CA VAL A 34 12.38 -3.92 -7.76
C VAL A 34 11.45 -3.33 -8.83
N VAL A 35 11.13 -4.09 -9.87
CA VAL A 35 10.22 -3.66 -10.95
C VAL A 35 8.80 -3.43 -10.41
N HIS A 36 8.36 -4.24 -9.44
CA HIS A 36 7.04 -4.10 -8.83
C HIS A 36 6.78 -2.72 -8.23
N HIS A 37 7.69 -2.23 -7.42
CA HIS A 37 7.48 -0.97 -6.73
C HIS A 37 7.56 0.22 -7.69
N THR A 38 8.52 0.20 -8.60
CA THR A 38 8.74 1.30 -9.53
C THR A 38 7.55 1.50 -10.48
N GLU A 39 6.97 0.43 -11.00
CA GLU A 39 5.85 0.52 -11.95
C GLU A 39 4.56 1.06 -11.30
N ILE A 40 4.20 0.59 -10.11
CA ILE A 40 2.98 1.07 -9.43
C ILE A 40 3.14 2.52 -9.00
N TYR A 41 4.30 2.90 -8.45
CA TYR A 41 4.55 4.29 -8.05
C TYR A 41 4.57 5.28 -9.23
N ALA A 42 4.95 4.81 -10.40
CA ALA A 42 4.91 5.63 -11.60
C ALA A 42 3.49 5.99 -12.07
N ILE A 43 2.48 5.22 -11.63
CA ILE A 43 1.08 5.43 -12.02
C ILE A 43 0.20 5.96 -10.88
N LEU A 44 0.72 5.98 -9.65
CA LEU A 44 0.03 6.60 -8.53
C LEU A 44 -0.18 8.09 -8.78
N ASP A 45 -1.30 8.61 -8.31
CA ASP A 45 -1.62 10.02 -8.42
C ASP A 45 -1.00 10.80 -7.26
N GLU A 46 -0.15 11.77 -7.58
CA GLU A 46 0.45 12.67 -6.58
C GLU A 46 -0.59 13.57 -5.89
N SER A 47 -1.74 13.76 -6.52
CA SER A 47 -2.88 14.49 -5.94
C SER A 47 -3.75 13.65 -5.01
N SER A 48 -3.30 12.45 -4.63
CA SER A 48 -4.02 11.62 -3.67
C SER A 48 -3.96 12.20 -2.26
N ASP A 49 -5.07 12.08 -1.51
CA ASP A 49 -5.16 12.48 -0.10
C ASP A 49 -4.38 11.53 0.82
N GLY A 50 -3.91 10.42 0.30
CA GLY A 50 -3.09 9.44 1.01
C GLY A 50 -2.91 8.15 0.22
N VAL A 51 -1.92 7.38 0.63
CA VAL A 51 -1.63 6.05 0.08
C VAL A 51 -1.44 5.05 1.22
N LEU A 52 -2.08 3.91 1.13
CA LEU A 52 -1.87 2.75 1.99
C LEU A 52 -1.26 1.63 1.17
N VAL A 53 -0.13 1.12 1.62
CA VAL A 53 0.56 -0.02 1.01
C VAL A 53 0.46 -1.21 1.94
N ILE A 54 -0.14 -2.31 1.50
CA ILE A 54 -0.29 -3.53 2.30
C ILE A 54 0.65 -4.59 1.73
N HIS A 55 1.67 -4.97 2.51
CA HIS A 55 2.69 -5.93 2.07
C HIS A 55 2.27 -7.39 2.20
N ARG A 56 1.35 -7.68 3.14
CA ARG A 56 0.84 -9.03 3.40
C ARG A 56 -0.70 -9.00 3.50
N PRO A 57 -1.40 -8.92 2.35
CA PRO A 57 -2.84 -8.67 2.34
C PRO A 57 -3.67 -9.69 3.12
N ALA A 58 -3.36 -10.98 3.00
CA ALA A 58 -4.08 -12.03 3.72
C ALA A 58 -3.86 -11.94 5.24
N LEU A 59 -2.63 -11.68 5.69
CA LEU A 59 -2.31 -11.46 7.10
C LEU A 59 -3.00 -10.19 7.61
N PHE A 60 -2.90 -9.08 6.87
CA PHE A 60 -3.57 -7.83 7.20
C PHE A 60 -5.08 -8.04 7.37
N ALA A 61 -5.73 -8.70 6.41
CA ALA A 61 -7.14 -9.03 6.50
C ALA A 61 -7.46 -9.89 7.74
N GLN A 62 -6.65 -10.90 8.02
CA GLN A 62 -6.82 -11.76 9.18
C GLN A 62 -6.75 -10.98 10.50
N LEU A 63 -5.82 -10.05 10.62
CA LEU A 63 -5.59 -9.27 11.83
C LEU A 63 -6.63 -8.15 12.00
N MET A 64 -7.03 -7.52 10.90
CA MET A 64 -7.94 -6.38 10.90
C MET A 64 -9.41 -6.78 10.91
N LEU A 65 -9.79 -7.88 10.26
CA LEU A 65 -11.19 -8.27 10.13
C LEU A 65 -11.67 -9.16 11.29
N LYS A 66 -10.78 -9.70 12.12
CA LYS A 66 -11.16 -10.52 13.29
C LYS A 66 -11.77 -9.70 14.43
N ASP A 67 -11.32 -8.48 14.61
CA ASP A 67 -11.78 -7.58 15.65
C ASP A 67 -12.82 -6.61 15.09
N SER A 68 -13.99 -6.54 15.72
CA SER A 68 -15.08 -5.67 15.30
C SER A 68 -14.70 -4.18 15.32
N ILE A 69 -13.88 -3.77 16.30
CA ILE A 69 -13.44 -2.38 16.45
C ILE A 69 -12.49 -2.01 15.31
N ARG A 70 -11.45 -2.83 15.09
CA ARG A 70 -10.49 -2.63 13.99
C ARG A 70 -11.19 -2.67 12.63
N ARG A 71 -12.11 -3.62 12.47
CA ARG A 71 -12.92 -3.73 11.26
C ARG A 71 -13.68 -2.44 10.98
N ASN A 72 -14.43 -1.92 11.97
CA ASN A 72 -15.20 -0.69 11.82
C ASN A 72 -14.32 0.51 11.46
N THR A 73 -13.12 0.59 12.02
CA THR A 73 -12.15 1.64 11.68
C THR A 73 -11.75 1.61 10.23
N PHE A 74 -11.33 0.42 9.75
CA PHE A 74 -10.89 0.30 8.36
C PHE A 74 -12.03 0.45 7.35
N HIS A 75 -13.28 0.14 7.72
CA HIS A 75 -14.44 0.39 6.86
C HIS A 75 -14.66 1.87 6.54
N HIS A 76 -14.24 2.79 7.41
CA HIS A 76 -14.31 4.22 7.12
C HIS A 76 -13.31 4.65 6.02
N PHE A 77 -12.20 3.94 5.90
CA PHE A 77 -11.15 4.27 4.91
C PHE A 77 -11.23 3.40 3.66
N ILE A 78 -11.46 2.11 3.83
CA ILE A 78 -11.49 1.15 2.71
C ILE A 78 -12.88 0.52 2.65
N PRO A 79 -13.63 0.70 1.56
CA PRO A 79 -14.93 0.06 1.39
C PRO A 79 -14.88 -1.47 1.54
N ASP A 80 -15.93 -2.05 2.10
CA ASP A 80 -16.08 -3.48 2.43
C ASP A 80 -15.69 -4.41 1.30
N HIS A 81 -16.04 -4.05 0.08
CA HIS A 81 -15.76 -4.86 -1.08
C HIS A 81 -14.27 -4.96 -1.38
N PHE A 82 -13.46 -3.92 -1.10
CA PHE A 82 -12.01 -3.99 -1.21
C PHE A 82 -11.38 -4.75 -0.05
N LEU A 83 -11.87 -4.56 1.17
CA LEU A 83 -11.43 -5.34 2.34
C LEU A 83 -11.68 -6.83 2.15
N SER A 84 -12.83 -7.17 1.57
CA SER A 84 -13.22 -8.56 1.28
C SER A 84 -12.35 -9.23 0.20
N LEU A 85 -11.64 -8.45 -0.61
CA LEU A 85 -10.70 -8.97 -1.60
C LEU A 85 -9.36 -9.37 -0.99
N LEU A 86 -8.93 -8.71 0.10
CA LEU A 86 -7.58 -8.87 0.67
C LEU A 86 -7.17 -10.33 0.96
N PRO A 87 -8.04 -11.21 1.51
CA PRO A 87 -7.68 -12.60 1.77
C PRO A 87 -7.33 -13.44 0.53
N TYR A 88 -7.71 -12.96 -0.65
CA TYR A 88 -7.53 -13.69 -1.92
C TYR A 88 -6.30 -13.26 -2.71
N PHE A 89 -5.58 -12.26 -2.22
CA PHE A 89 -4.31 -11.88 -2.81
C PHE A 89 -3.19 -12.84 -2.34
N PRO A 90 -2.15 -13.03 -3.16
CA PRO A 90 -0.99 -13.83 -2.76
C PRO A 90 -0.32 -13.28 -1.50
N ASP A 91 0.16 -14.16 -0.61
CA ASP A 91 0.83 -13.77 0.63
C ASP A 91 2.08 -12.89 0.43
N ASN A 92 2.73 -13.05 -0.73
CA ASN A 92 3.88 -12.24 -1.15
C ASN A 92 3.49 -11.10 -2.11
N GLY A 93 2.19 -10.85 -2.27
CA GLY A 93 1.69 -9.77 -3.11
C GLY A 93 1.52 -8.47 -2.32
N THR A 94 1.92 -7.37 -2.89
CA THR A 94 1.70 -6.03 -2.33
C THR A 94 0.50 -5.38 -2.99
N ILE A 95 -0.37 -4.76 -2.19
CA ILE A 95 -1.53 -4.00 -2.66
C ILE A 95 -1.34 -2.54 -2.27
N HIS A 96 -1.66 -1.65 -3.17
CA HIS A 96 -1.65 -0.21 -2.95
C HIS A 96 -3.06 0.33 -3.06
N PHE A 97 -3.44 1.18 -2.13
CA PHE A 97 -4.67 1.97 -2.20
C PHE A 97 -4.29 3.44 -2.23
N SER A 98 -4.76 4.18 -3.23
CA SER A 98 -4.72 5.64 -3.22
C SER A 98 -6.10 6.18 -2.90
N PHE A 99 -6.15 7.14 -1.99
CA PHE A 99 -7.38 7.79 -1.53
C PHE A 99 -7.54 9.12 -2.23
N HIS A 100 -8.75 9.41 -2.67
CA HIS A 100 -9.10 10.65 -3.35
C HIS A 100 -10.49 11.11 -2.90
N PRO A 101 -10.83 12.40 -3.01
CA PRO A 101 -12.16 12.90 -2.65
C PRO A 101 -13.29 12.19 -3.41
N GLN A 102 -13.00 11.68 -4.63
CA GLN A 102 -13.99 11.05 -5.50
C GLN A 102 -14.03 9.51 -5.36
N GLY A 103 -13.16 8.91 -4.54
CA GLY A 103 -13.11 7.46 -4.35
C GLY A 103 -11.71 6.92 -4.13
N ILE A 104 -11.57 5.62 -4.32
CA ILE A 104 -10.33 4.88 -4.04
C ILE A 104 -9.89 4.15 -5.30
N VAL A 105 -8.58 4.11 -5.52
CA VAL A 105 -7.98 3.24 -6.53
C VAL A 105 -7.12 2.19 -5.84
N CYS A 106 -7.36 0.94 -6.19
CA CYS A 106 -6.60 -0.22 -5.74
C CYS A 106 -5.70 -0.70 -6.87
N TYR A 107 -4.42 -0.92 -6.56
CA TYR A 107 -3.40 -1.40 -7.49
C TYR A 107 -2.80 -2.69 -6.95
N ALA A 108 -2.69 -3.71 -7.78
CA ALA A 108 -2.01 -4.94 -7.41
C ALA A 108 -1.30 -5.56 -8.62
N LYS A 109 -0.09 -6.06 -8.43
CA LYS A 109 0.59 -6.79 -9.49
C LYS A 109 0.08 -8.22 -9.55
N LEU A 110 -0.69 -8.50 -10.57
CA LEU A 110 -1.28 -9.81 -10.83
C LEU A 110 -1.02 -10.18 -12.29
N ASP A 111 -0.65 -11.43 -12.52
CA ASP A 111 -0.70 -11.96 -13.89
C ASP A 111 -2.15 -12.07 -14.38
N GLN A 112 -2.33 -12.13 -15.69
CA GLN A 112 -3.66 -12.15 -16.31
C GLN A 112 -4.56 -13.29 -15.80
N ARG A 113 -3.97 -14.45 -15.51
CA ARG A 113 -4.73 -15.60 -15.01
C ARG A 113 -5.25 -15.35 -13.59
N LYS A 114 -4.40 -14.83 -12.72
CA LYS A 114 -4.77 -14.48 -11.34
C LYS A 114 -5.79 -13.36 -11.29
N ALA A 115 -5.64 -12.32 -12.11
CA ALA A 115 -6.61 -11.24 -12.22
C ALA A 115 -7.99 -11.76 -12.64
N ILE A 116 -8.07 -12.60 -13.68
CA ILE A 116 -9.33 -13.22 -14.12
C ILE A 116 -9.92 -14.12 -13.03
N GLN A 117 -9.08 -14.86 -12.29
CA GLN A 117 -9.56 -15.70 -11.20
C GLN A 117 -10.11 -14.86 -10.04
N LEU A 118 -9.42 -13.78 -9.65
CA LEU A 118 -9.87 -12.83 -8.63
C LEU A 118 -11.23 -12.24 -9.02
N GLU A 119 -11.37 -11.77 -10.25
CA GLU A 119 -12.63 -11.19 -10.72
C GLU A 119 -13.77 -12.20 -10.74
N LYS A 120 -13.56 -13.38 -11.29
CA LYS A 120 -14.61 -14.40 -11.43
C LYS A 120 -15.00 -15.06 -10.10
N ARG A 121 -14.02 -15.36 -9.26
CA ARG A 121 -14.24 -16.15 -8.03
C ARG A 121 -14.55 -15.31 -6.81
N VAL A 122 -14.11 -14.05 -6.81
CA VAL A 122 -14.20 -13.18 -5.64
C VAL A 122 -15.03 -11.94 -5.93
N LEU A 123 -14.59 -11.11 -6.87
CA LEU A 123 -15.21 -9.82 -7.13
C LEU A 123 -16.67 -9.98 -7.56
N ARG A 124 -16.93 -10.83 -8.53
CA ARG A 124 -18.29 -11.07 -9.03
C ARG A 124 -19.26 -11.61 -7.96
N PRO A 125 -18.92 -12.64 -7.15
CA PRO A 125 -19.81 -13.10 -6.09
C PRO A 125 -20.05 -12.07 -4.98
N ILE A 126 -19.05 -11.28 -4.61
CA ILE A 126 -19.17 -10.25 -3.57
C ILE A 126 -20.07 -9.09 -4.03
N LEU A 127 -20.00 -8.72 -5.30
CA LEU A 127 -20.68 -7.55 -5.86
C LEU A 127 -22.10 -7.83 -6.43
N GLY A 128 -22.65 -8.99 -6.16
CA GLY A 128 -23.99 -9.35 -6.67
C GLY A 128 -23.91 -10.13 -7.98
N GLY A 129 -23.47 -11.39 -7.86
CA GLY A 129 -23.15 -12.31 -8.94
C GLY A 129 -24.21 -12.55 -10.02
N ASP A 130 -25.44 -12.07 -9.83
CA ASP A 130 -26.57 -12.23 -10.75
C ASP A 130 -26.49 -11.27 -11.96
N PHE A 131 -25.71 -10.19 -11.85
CA PHE A 131 -25.57 -9.24 -12.93
C PHE A 131 -24.25 -9.43 -13.70
N PRO A 132 -24.30 -9.48 -15.04
CA PRO A 132 -23.09 -9.54 -15.84
C PRO A 132 -22.31 -8.22 -15.71
N ALA A 133 -20.98 -8.31 -15.70
CA ALA A 133 -20.14 -7.13 -15.79
C ALA A 133 -20.35 -6.42 -17.12
N GLN A 134 -20.51 -5.11 -17.09
CA GLN A 134 -20.47 -4.30 -18.29
C GLN A 134 -19.01 -4.12 -18.72
N THR A 135 -18.70 -4.50 -19.96
CA THR A 135 -17.33 -4.34 -20.50
C THR A 135 -17.33 -3.17 -21.49
N ILE A 136 -16.42 -2.24 -21.26
CA ILE A 136 -16.18 -1.09 -22.12
C ILE A 136 -14.74 -1.18 -22.64
N ALA A 137 -14.58 -1.17 -23.95
CA ALA A 137 -13.26 -1.11 -24.57
C ALA A 137 -12.75 0.34 -24.59
N TRP A 138 -11.55 0.55 -24.03
CA TRP A 138 -10.85 1.82 -24.11
C TRP A 138 -9.50 1.57 -24.80
N LYS A 139 -9.39 1.99 -26.04
CA LYS A 139 -8.25 1.62 -26.91
C LYS A 139 -8.11 0.08 -26.95
N GLN A 140 -6.96 -0.43 -26.48
CA GLN A 140 -6.67 -1.88 -26.43
C GLN A 140 -6.97 -2.53 -25.06
N VAL A 141 -7.49 -1.76 -24.09
CA VAL A 141 -7.77 -2.24 -22.73
C VAL A 141 -9.27 -2.39 -22.53
N HIS A 142 -9.67 -3.49 -21.91
CA HIS A 142 -11.05 -3.78 -21.56
C HIS A 142 -11.30 -3.46 -20.09
N CYS A 143 -12.05 -2.40 -19.82
CA CYS A 143 -12.53 -2.07 -18.48
C CYS A 143 -13.83 -2.82 -18.21
N ARG A 144 -13.90 -3.51 -17.08
CA ARG A 144 -15.08 -4.25 -16.63
C ARG A 144 -15.68 -3.55 -15.42
N TYR A 145 -16.98 -3.30 -15.46
CA TYR A 145 -17.73 -2.63 -14.39
C TYR A 145 -18.72 -3.62 -13.78
N TYR A 146 -18.57 -3.86 -12.50
CA TYR A 146 -19.41 -4.74 -11.69
C TYR A 146 -20.36 -3.90 -10.83
N PRO A 147 -21.68 -4.08 -10.93
CA PRO A 147 -22.61 -3.36 -10.06
C PRO A 147 -22.45 -3.80 -8.60
N THR A 148 -22.64 -2.87 -7.69
CA THR A 148 -22.66 -3.13 -6.25
C THR A 148 -24.08 -3.14 -5.72
N HIS A 149 -24.31 -3.77 -4.56
CA HIS A 149 -25.63 -3.78 -3.90
C HIS A 149 -26.10 -2.38 -3.45
N GLN A 150 -25.21 -1.40 -3.39
CA GLN A 150 -25.51 -0.03 -2.94
C GLN A 150 -25.69 0.98 -4.08
N ASN A 151 -26.19 0.54 -5.23
CA ASN A 151 -26.37 1.38 -6.43
C ASN A 151 -25.09 2.02 -6.98
N GLY A 152 -23.93 1.46 -6.63
CA GLY A 152 -22.64 1.84 -7.16
C GLY A 152 -22.09 0.80 -8.14
N TYR A 153 -20.82 0.95 -8.47
CA TYR A 153 -20.09 -0.05 -9.27
C TYR A 153 -18.62 -0.06 -8.84
N ILE A 154 -17.96 -1.16 -9.17
CA ILE A 154 -16.50 -1.25 -9.17
C ILE A 154 -16.06 -1.48 -10.61
N GLY A 155 -15.28 -0.56 -11.12
CA GLY A 155 -14.57 -0.74 -12.37
C GLY A 155 -13.22 -1.39 -12.12
N CYS A 156 -12.80 -2.29 -13.01
CA CYS A 156 -11.46 -2.84 -13.00
C CYS A 156 -10.93 -3.10 -14.41
N TYR A 157 -9.62 -3.07 -14.55
CA TYR A 157 -8.92 -3.47 -15.75
C TYR A 157 -7.55 -4.06 -15.38
N GLN A 158 -6.90 -4.65 -16.37
CA GLN A 158 -5.53 -5.12 -16.27
C GLN A 158 -4.72 -4.61 -17.45
N TYR A 159 -3.56 -4.05 -17.15
CA TYR A 159 -2.58 -3.59 -18.11
C TYR A 159 -1.16 -3.78 -17.55
N ASP A 160 -0.23 -4.29 -18.34
CA ASP A 160 1.19 -4.55 -17.97
C ASP A 160 1.36 -5.31 -16.63
N ASN A 161 0.58 -6.39 -16.45
CA ASN A 161 0.56 -7.19 -15.22
C ASN A 161 0.18 -6.42 -13.94
N ILE A 162 -0.37 -5.23 -14.07
CA ILE A 162 -0.99 -4.50 -12.96
C ILE A 162 -2.50 -4.58 -13.11
N TRP A 163 -3.14 -5.15 -12.10
CA TRP A 163 -4.58 -5.12 -11.95
C TRP A 163 -4.97 -3.87 -11.17
N ILE A 164 -5.94 -3.13 -11.70
CA ILE A 164 -6.40 -1.87 -11.11
C ILE A 164 -7.90 -1.94 -10.96
N ALA A 165 -8.39 -1.49 -9.80
CA ALA A 165 -9.81 -1.39 -9.52
C ALA A 165 -10.14 -0.08 -8.80
N SER A 166 -11.32 0.47 -9.08
CA SER A 166 -11.80 1.69 -8.44
C SER A 166 -13.32 1.70 -8.33
N ASN A 167 -13.85 2.34 -7.29
CA ASN A 167 -15.24 2.69 -7.15
C ASN A 167 -15.60 4.02 -7.86
N SER A 168 -14.62 4.67 -8.48
CA SER A 168 -14.79 5.89 -9.28
C SER A 168 -14.37 5.62 -10.73
N LYS A 169 -15.32 5.80 -11.67
CA LYS A 169 -15.05 5.67 -13.10
C LYS A 169 -14.00 6.67 -13.56
N HIS A 170 -14.09 7.90 -13.07
CA HIS A 170 -13.19 8.97 -13.45
C HIS A 170 -11.74 8.65 -13.06
N LEU A 171 -11.51 8.22 -11.81
CA LEU A 171 -10.19 7.83 -11.33
C LEU A 171 -9.63 6.63 -12.11
N LEU A 172 -10.48 5.64 -12.42
CA LEU A 172 -10.06 4.48 -13.19
C LEU A 172 -9.59 4.89 -14.60
N GLU A 173 -10.35 5.75 -15.27
CA GLU A 173 -10.04 6.26 -16.60
C GLU A 173 -8.79 7.14 -16.61
N GLN A 174 -8.62 8.02 -15.63
CA GLN A 174 -7.40 8.83 -15.47
C GLN A 174 -6.16 7.95 -15.26
N THR A 175 -6.25 6.93 -14.41
CA THR A 175 -5.15 6.01 -14.16
C THR A 175 -4.77 5.25 -15.43
N LEU A 176 -5.76 4.76 -16.18
CA LEU A 176 -5.53 4.11 -17.46
C LEU A 176 -4.87 5.06 -18.48
N GLN A 177 -5.32 6.29 -18.54
CA GLN A 177 -4.73 7.28 -19.45
C GLN A 177 -3.26 7.54 -19.09
N ARG A 178 -2.91 7.69 -17.82
CA ARG A 178 -1.52 7.85 -17.37
C ARG A 178 -0.66 6.66 -17.79
N GLN A 179 -1.11 5.44 -17.57
CA GLN A 179 -0.40 4.24 -18.02
C GLN A 179 -0.17 4.20 -19.53
N LEU A 180 -1.18 4.57 -20.31
CA LEU A 180 -1.09 4.54 -21.78
C LEU A 180 -0.22 5.66 -22.37
N THR A 181 -0.07 6.78 -21.67
CA THR A 181 0.77 7.91 -22.12
C THR A 181 2.23 7.77 -21.72
N GLY A 182 2.57 6.79 -20.87
CA GLY A 182 3.92 6.57 -20.41
C GLY A 182 4.50 7.76 -19.61
N GLN A 183 3.62 8.60 -19.03
CA GLN A 183 4.07 9.68 -18.16
C GLN A 183 4.63 9.05 -16.89
N THR A 184 5.94 8.85 -16.90
CA THR A 184 6.70 8.54 -15.68
C THR A 184 6.85 9.87 -14.93
N PRO A 185 6.29 10.01 -13.74
CA PRO A 185 6.62 11.14 -12.89
C PRO A 185 8.14 11.17 -12.70
N SER A 186 8.75 12.35 -12.76
CA SER A 186 10.12 12.50 -12.26
C SER A 186 10.16 11.99 -10.82
N LEU A 187 11.35 11.58 -10.35
CA LEU A 187 11.57 11.19 -8.94
C LEU A 187 10.98 12.27 -8.02
N THR A 188 9.77 12.04 -7.59
CA THR A 188 8.95 13.01 -6.87
C THR A 188 9.25 12.93 -5.39
N PRO A 189 8.90 13.96 -4.60
CA PRO A 189 8.95 13.89 -3.14
C PRO A 189 8.25 12.64 -2.59
N PHE A 190 7.22 12.15 -3.29
CA PHE A 190 6.50 10.92 -3.00
C PHE A 190 7.41 9.67 -3.05
N GLN A 191 8.24 9.53 -4.10
CA GLN A 191 9.16 8.39 -4.20
C GLN A 191 10.28 8.45 -3.15
N GLN A 192 10.71 9.65 -2.77
CA GLN A 192 11.66 9.84 -1.68
C GLN A 192 11.06 9.44 -0.33
N ALA A 193 9.83 9.84 -0.07
CA ALA A 193 9.11 9.46 1.13
C ALA A 193 8.92 7.93 1.21
N PHE A 194 8.58 7.30 0.08
CA PHE A 194 8.45 5.84 0.01
C PHE A 194 9.75 5.09 0.32
N ALA A 195 10.89 5.60 -0.08
CA ALA A 195 12.18 4.98 0.18
C ALA A 195 12.53 4.91 1.69
N THR A 196 11.82 5.66 2.54
CA THR A 196 12.02 5.64 4.00
C THR A 196 11.19 4.59 4.73
N LEU A 197 10.27 3.91 4.04
CA LEU A 197 9.33 2.95 4.63
C LEU A 197 9.93 1.56 4.80
N ASP A 198 9.58 0.90 5.89
CA ASP A 198 9.97 -0.50 6.13
C ASP A 198 9.03 -1.46 5.38
N GLN A 199 9.58 -2.14 4.39
CA GLN A 199 8.85 -3.15 3.63
C GLN A 199 8.57 -4.44 4.42
N GLN A 200 9.14 -4.62 5.60
CA GLN A 200 8.86 -5.74 6.49
C GLN A 200 7.63 -5.49 7.37
N SER A 201 7.20 -4.25 7.49
CA SER A 201 5.95 -3.89 8.16
C SER A 201 4.75 -4.58 7.50
N VAL A 202 3.64 -4.70 8.21
CA VAL A 202 2.40 -5.30 7.67
C VAL A 202 1.81 -4.40 6.60
N ALA A 203 1.88 -3.08 6.84
CA ALA A 203 1.46 -2.06 5.89
C ALA A 203 2.22 -0.75 6.12
N ASN A 204 2.21 0.14 5.14
CA ASN A 204 2.73 1.49 5.25
C ASN A 204 1.62 2.50 4.94
N ILE A 205 1.64 3.63 5.62
CA ILE A 205 0.75 4.75 5.35
C ILE A 205 1.59 5.94 4.89
N MET A 206 1.10 6.63 3.87
CA MET A 206 1.68 7.89 3.38
C MET A 206 0.55 8.91 3.26
N LEU A 207 0.72 10.05 3.90
CA LEU A 207 -0.27 11.13 3.93
C LEU A 207 0.40 12.44 3.52
N PRO A 208 -0.16 13.21 2.59
CA PRO A 208 0.34 14.55 2.34
C PRO A 208 0.12 15.39 3.60
N THR A 209 1.15 16.13 4.00
CA THR A 209 1.10 16.94 5.24
C THR A 209 0.01 18.02 5.17
N GLU A 210 -0.30 18.50 3.97
CA GLU A 210 -1.37 19.45 3.73
C GLU A 210 -2.76 18.88 4.07
N SER A 211 -2.98 17.59 3.85
CA SER A 211 -4.26 16.92 4.18
C SER A 211 -4.48 16.80 5.69
N LEU A 212 -3.43 16.91 6.50
CA LEU A 212 -3.56 16.80 7.94
C LEU A 212 -4.12 18.07 8.59
N HIS A 213 -4.02 19.25 7.94
CA HIS A 213 -4.47 20.53 8.47
C HIS A 213 -4.08 20.75 9.94
N MET A 214 -2.84 20.38 10.30
CA MET A 214 -2.37 20.47 11.68
C MET A 214 -1.68 21.79 11.91
N GLU A 215 -2.23 22.55 12.85
CA GLU A 215 -1.65 23.80 13.37
C GLU A 215 -1.27 23.55 14.83
N LEU A 216 -0.03 23.76 15.17
CA LEU A 216 0.46 23.69 16.54
C LEU A 216 0.87 25.08 17.00
N THR A 217 0.44 25.45 18.20
CA THR A 217 0.85 26.71 18.81
C THR A 217 2.12 26.45 19.63
N LEU A 218 3.17 27.16 19.27
CA LEU A 218 4.43 27.12 20.01
C LEU A 218 4.32 27.80 21.38
N PRO A 219 5.24 27.53 22.32
CA PRO A 219 5.27 28.21 23.62
C PRO A 219 5.37 29.73 23.54
N ASP A 220 5.94 30.26 22.45
CA ASP A 220 6.02 31.69 22.15
C ASP A 220 4.75 32.27 21.47
N SER A 221 3.69 31.49 21.41
CA SER A 221 2.42 31.82 20.74
C SER A 221 2.51 31.93 19.22
N THR A 222 3.61 31.55 18.58
CA THR A 222 3.67 31.44 17.12
C THR A 222 2.95 30.16 16.65
N GLN A 223 2.32 30.25 15.49
CA GLN A 223 1.72 29.08 14.85
C GLN A 223 2.77 28.37 14.01
N TRP A 224 2.90 27.08 14.23
CA TRP A 224 3.76 26.22 13.43
C TRP A 224 2.88 25.37 12.50
N HIS A 225 3.27 25.32 11.24
CA HIS A 225 2.61 24.50 10.24
C HIS A 225 3.55 23.37 9.81
N LEU A 226 2.97 22.20 9.55
CA LEU A 226 3.73 21.12 8.98
C LEU A 226 4.39 21.55 7.66
N PRO A 227 5.67 21.25 7.47
CA PRO A 227 6.31 21.47 6.17
C PRO A 227 5.59 20.68 5.07
N THR A 228 5.45 21.27 3.90
CA THR A 228 4.88 20.62 2.73
C THR A 228 5.65 19.35 2.39
N GLY A 229 4.95 18.23 2.23
CA GLY A 229 5.55 16.96 1.91
C GLY A 229 4.67 15.77 2.25
N TRP A 230 5.31 14.63 2.50
CA TRP A 230 4.63 13.38 2.85
C TRP A 230 5.02 12.92 4.24
N LEU A 231 4.02 12.72 5.09
CA LEU A 231 4.16 11.97 6.34
C LEU A 231 4.09 10.49 6.03
N THR A 232 5.09 9.76 6.51
CA THR A 232 5.17 8.30 6.32
C THR A 232 5.08 7.59 7.65
N ALA A 233 4.41 6.47 7.70
CA ALA A 233 4.36 5.60 8.86
C ALA A 233 4.32 4.13 8.47
N ASP A 234 5.00 3.32 9.26
CA ASP A 234 4.97 1.88 9.20
C ASP A 234 3.95 1.34 10.20
N LEU A 235 3.10 0.41 9.76
CA LEU A 235 2.12 -0.25 10.60
C LEU A 235 2.63 -1.61 11.03
N PHE A 236 2.71 -1.81 12.35
CA PHE A 236 3.04 -3.08 12.99
C PHE A 236 1.86 -3.56 13.82
N ILE A 237 1.68 -4.87 13.86
CA ILE A 237 0.65 -5.50 14.69
C ILE A 237 1.35 -6.52 15.57
N GLU A 238 1.51 -6.19 16.83
CA GLU A 238 2.14 -7.04 17.83
C GLU A 238 1.14 -7.35 18.95
N SER A 239 1.03 -8.61 19.35
CA SER A 239 0.31 -9.05 20.55
C SER A 239 -1.06 -8.38 20.79
N GLN A 240 -1.82 -8.11 19.74
CA GLN A 240 -3.10 -7.39 19.72
C GLN A 240 -3.02 -5.86 19.72
N GLN A 241 -1.83 -5.29 19.74
CA GLN A 241 -1.62 -3.84 19.59
C GLN A 241 -1.43 -3.47 18.13
N LEU A 242 -1.95 -2.32 17.73
CA LEU A 242 -1.68 -1.69 16.46
C LEU A 242 -0.72 -0.53 16.71
N CYS A 243 0.51 -0.64 16.23
CA CYS A 243 1.50 0.42 16.36
C CYS A 243 1.78 1.07 15.01
N CYS A 244 1.73 2.40 14.98
CA CYS A 244 2.18 3.24 13.88
C CYS A 244 3.53 3.83 14.24
N ILE A 245 4.55 3.60 13.43
CA ILE A 245 5.88 4.19 13.60
C ILE A 245 6.14 5.06 12.40
N GLY A 246 6.31 6.34 12.62
CA GLY A 246 6.65 7.28 11.57
C GLY A 246 7.93 8.04 11.87
N SER A 247 8.42 8.75 10.88
CA SER A 247 9.60 9.58 11.07
C SER A 247 9.59 10.80 10.15
N TRP A 248 10.29 11.84 10.58
CA TRP A 248 10.65 12.97 9.72
C TRP A 248 12.02 13.54 10.05
N PRO A 249 12.55 14.43 9.22
CA PRO A 249 13.86 15.04 9.46
C PRO A 249 13.91 15.77 10.79
N TYR A 250 14.99 15.54 11.55
CA TYR A 250 15.23 16.25 12.81
C TYR A 250 15.56 17.72 12.57
N GLN A 251 14.98 18.60 13.38
CA GLN A 251 15.26 20.02 13.42
C GLN A 251 15.28 20.48 14.88
N ALA A 252 16.44 20.84 15.41
CA ALA A 252 16.62 21.16 16.82
C ALA A 252 15.69 22.29 17.35
N GLN A 253 15.32 23.22 16.49
CA GLN A 253 14.34 24.27 16.81
C GLN A 253 12.90 23.76 17.04
N LEU A 254 12.63 22.52 16.67
CA LEU A 254 11.30 21.90 16.77
C LEU A 254 11.21 20.86 17.90
N ASP A 255 12.24 20.69 18.73
CA ASP A 255 12.25 19.69 19.82
C ASP A 255 11.01 19.76 20.73
N SER A 256 10.56 20.98 21.04
CA SER A 256 9.38 21.18 21.88
C SER A 256 8.04 20.85 21.18
N ILE A 257 8.07 20.59 19.87
CA ILE A 257 6.86 20.38 19.05
C ILE A 257 6.62 18.90 18.78
N TYR A 258 7.66 18.10 18.73
CA TYR A 258 7.54 16.70 18.29
C TYR A 258 6.58 15.88 19.15
N GLN A 259 6.61 16.02 20.48
CA GLN A 259 5.68 15.33 21.35
C GLN A 259 4.23 15.86 21.20
N PRO A 260 3.97 17.17 21.27
CA PRO A 260 2.64 17.73 20.99
C PRO A 260 2.08 17.34 19.62
N PHE A 261 2.95 17.23 18.61
CA PHE A 261 2.54 16.75 17.28
C PHE A 261 2.09 15.30 17.33
N ALA A 262 2.88 14.39 17.91
CA ALA A 262 2.53 12.98 18.03
C ALA A 262 1.19 12.80 18.79
N ASP A 263 1.01 13.54 19.88
CA ASP A 263 -0.23 13.53 20.67
C ASP A 263 -1.42 14.05 19.86
N THR A 264 -1.25 15.12 19.09
CA THR A 264 -2.30 15.66 18.23
C THR A 264 -2.65 14.71 17.10
N LEU A 265 -1.64 14.08 16.47
CA LEU A 265 -1.85 13.08 15.43
C LEU A 265 -2.59 11.87 16.00
N ALA A 266 -2.16 11.35 17.16
CA ALA A 266 -2.81 10.25 17.84
C ALA A 266 -4.25 10.56 18.21
N SER A 267 -4.52 11.77 18.73
CA SER A 267 -5.87 12.24 19.07
C SER A 267 -6.77 12.28 17.84
N ARG A 268 -6.27 12.80 16.71
CA ARG A 268 -7.03 12.82 15.45
C ARG A 268 -7.34 11.44 14.92
N LEU A 269 -6.34 10.55 14.92
CA LEU A 269 -6.54 9.16 14.53
C LEU A 269 -7.49 8.43 15.48
N SER A 270 -7.44 8.73 16.80
CA SER A 270 -8.37 8.17 17.79
C SER A 270 -9.81 8.68 17.62
N GLY A 271 -10.01 9.87 17.08
CA GLY A 271 -11.34 10.36 16.69
C GLY A 271 -12.01 9.45 15.64
N LEU A 272 -11.21 8.72 14.88
CA LEU A 272 -11.67 7.70 13.93
C LEU A 272 -11.89 6.33 14.58
N ILE A 273 -11.33 6.10 15.79
CA ILE A 273 -11.37 4.85 16.54
C ILE A 273 -11.73 5.14 18.02
N PRO A 274 -12.95 5.54 18.32
CA PRO A 274 -13.29 6.15 19.62
C PRO A 274 -13.15 5.22 20.84
N SER A 275 -12.89 3.94 20.67
CA SER A 275 -12.79 2.95 21.74
C SER A 275 -11.37 2.50 22.09
N LEU A 276 -10.36 2.97 21.37
CA LEU A 276 -8.97 2.61 21.61
C LEU A 276 -8.26 3.66 22.44
N GLN A 277 -7.57 3.22 23.49
CA GLN A 277 -6.59 4.02 24.20
C GLN A 277 -5.29 4.04 23.39
N TYR A 278 -4.54 5.12 23.44
CA TYR A 278 -3.28 5.25 22.74
C TYR A 278 -2.15 5.71 23.68
N GLN A 279 -0.96 5.32 23.33
CA GLN A 279 0.27 5.83 23.91
C GLN A 279 1.15 6.40 22.79
N THR A 280 1.77 7.53 23.06
CA THR A 280 2.70 8.19 22.11
C THR A 280 4.09 8.20 22.72
N GLN A 281 5.08 7.98 21.88
CA GLN A 281 6.49 8.11 22.22
C GLN A 281 7.21 8.83 21.09
N VAL A 282 8.12 9.72 21.44
CA VAL A 282 8.97 10.43 20.48
C VAL A 282 10.42 10.19 20.85
N ASP A 283 11.18 9.65 19.92
CA ASP A 283 12.60 9.36 20.07
C ASP A 283 13.41 10.22 19.09
N PRO A 284 14.13 11.24 19.58
CA PRO A 284 15.00 12.04 18.73
C PRO A 284 16.25 11.22 18.33
N GLY A 285 16.44 11.05 17.02
CA GLY A 285 17.68 10.52 16.45
C GLY A 285 18.59 11.66 15.97
N GLU A 286 19.78 11.33 15.46
CA GLU A 286 20.73 12.34 14.98
C GLU A 286 20.22 13.10 13.74
N GLU A 287 19.60 12.40 12.80
CA GLU A 287 19.11 12.98 11.54
C GLU A 287 17.58 12.98 11.42
N ARG A 288 16.90 12.15 12.19
CA ARG A 288 15.45 11.96 12.11
C ARG A 288 14.86 11.84 13.51
N VAL A 289 13.64 12.32 13.65
CA VAL A 289 12.78 12.06 14.80
C VAL A 289 11.84 10.92 14.44
N TYR A 290 11.78 9.93 15.31
CA TYR A 290 10.83 8.83 15.22
C TYR A 290 9.70 9.06 16.21
N TRP A 291 8.48 8.86 15.75
CA TRP A 291 7.31 8.88 16.60
C TRP A 291 6.59 7.54 16.52
N THR A 292 6.13 7.08 17.65
CA THR A 292 5.38 5.82 17.76
C THR A 292 4.05 6.09 18.42
N ILE A 293 2.97 5.60 17.81
CA ILE A 293 1.62 5.64 18.35
C ILE A 293 1.12 4.21 18.43
N CYS A 294 0.90 3.69 19.63
CA CYS A 294 0.36 2.35 19.85
C CYS A 294 -1.06 2.43 20.41
N TYR A 295 -1.97 1.67 19.80
CA TYR A 295 -3.37 1.53 20.19
C TYR A 295 -3.59 0.18 20.87
N HIS A 296 -4.29 0.20 22.03
CA HIS A 296 -4.57 -0.96 22.85
C HIS A 296 -6.05 -1.33 22.87
#